data_7f5e15ddc7b4675b5f396783d55f661f
#
_entry.id   7f5e15ddc7b4675b5f396783d55f661f
#
_cell.length_a   1.000
_cell.length_b   1.000
_cell.length_c   1.000
_cell.angle_alpha   90.00
_cell.angle_beta   90.00
_cell.angle_gamma   90.00
#
_symmetry.space_group_name_H-M   'P 1'
#
loop_
_entity.id
_entity.type
_entity.pdbx_description
1 polymer ?
#
loop_
_entity_poly.entity_id
_entity_poly.type
_entity_poly.pdbx_seq_one_letter_code
_entity_poly.pdbx_strand_id
1 'polypeptide(L)'
;MHLDINEYLSVPNMINYQGQYCGTDSPGKSSCSLRDFKEYPIQDFDYKFNSWGFRAEDFEQYLGDKVNICLGDSITVNIGGPVEHSWCSQLAEHFDIPTLNLGMSAAGNDAIKLVYSRACDIFDVQNTFVMYSYLHRRLINGEFICDIHEDNENF
;
A
#
# COMPACT_ATOMS: atom_id res chain seq x y z
N MET A 1 11.99 -1.92 0.08
CA MET A 1 11.19 -0.68 0.20
C MET A 1 11.47 -0.11 1.57
N HIS A 2 11.64 1.19 1.70
CA HIS A 2 11.97 1.87 2.95
C HIS A 2 10.77 2.69 3.43
N LEU A 3 10.52 2.70 4.73
CA LEU A 3 9.49 3.52 5.37
C LEU A 3 10.20 4.61 6.20
N ASP A 4 9.89 5.85 5.94
CA ASP A 4 10.31 6.98 6.76
C ASP A 4 9.15 7.51 7.59
N ILE A 5 9.33 7.53 8.90
CA ILE A 5 8.34 8.01 9.88
C ILE A 5 8.89 9.13 10.78
N ASN A 6 10.14 9.57 10.58
CA ASN A 6 10.80 10.47 11.52
C ASN A 6 10.22 11.89 11.47
N GLU A 7 10.07 12.47 10.29
CA GLU A 7 9.46 13.79 10.12
C GLU A 7 8.09 13.70 9.45
N TYR A 8 7.96 12.76 8.49
CA TYR A 8 6.77 12.60 7.66
C TYR A 8 6.42 11.12 7.54
N LEU A 9 5.13 10.85 7.33
CA LEU A 9 4.69 9.54 6.92
C LEU A 9 4.96 9.39 5.42
N SER A 10 5.99 8.65 5.03
CA SER A 10 6.32 8.46 3.62
C SER A 10 6.92 7.10 3.28
N VAL A 11 6.79 6.72 2.02
CA VAL A 11 7.48 5.60 1.38
C VAL A 11 8.41 6.18 0.31
N PRO A 12 9.64 6.61 0.66
CA PRO A 12 10.50 7.45 -0.17
C PRO A 12 10.73 6.95 -1.59
N ASN A 13 10.90 5.64 -1.76
CA ASN A 13 11.12 5.02 -3.08
C ASN A 13 9.88 5.03 -3.99
N MET A 14 8.73 5.41 -3.45
CA MET A 14 7.45 5.45 -4.17
C MET A 14 6.91 6.88 -4.32
N ILE A 15 7.60 7.89 -3.78
CA ILE A 15 7.19 9.29 -3.88
C ILE A 15 7.04 9.68 -5.35
N ASN A 16 5.84 10.14 -5.71
CA ASN A 16 5.47 10.54 -7.08
C ASN A 16 5.80 9.48 -8.15
N TYR A 17 5.89 8.21 -7.74
CA TYR A 17 6.15 7.13 -8.69
C TYR A 17 4.98 7.00 -9.68
N GLN A 18 5.31 6.87 -10.95
CA GLN A 18 4.37 6.56 -12.02
C GLN A 18 4.90 5.38 -12.81
N GLY A 19 4.03 4.44 -13.12
CA GLY A 19 4.40 3.26 -13.90
C GLY A 19 3.19 2.57 -14.48
N GLN A 20 3.40 1.82 -15.54
CA GLN A 20 2.39 0.99 -16.15
C GLN A 20 2.74 -0.47 -15.89
N TYR A 21 1.77 -1.21 -15.38
CA TYR A 21 1.91 -2.63 -15.13
C TYR A 21 0.85 -3.41 -15.90
N CYS A 22 1.29 -4.49 -16.50
CA CYS A 22 0.41 -5.41 -17.20
C CYS A 22 0.06 -6.59 -16.30
N GLY A 23 -0.69 -6.36 -15.23
CA GLY A 23 -1.24 -7.44 -14.42
C GLY A 23 -0.22 -8.37 -13.74
N THR A 24 0.99 -7.88 -13.41
CA THR A 24 2.00 -8.65 -12.68
C THR A 24 2.43 -7.93 -11.42
N ASP A 25 2.91 -8.68 -10.41
CA ASP A 25 3.44 -8.11 -9.17
C ASP A 25 4.79 -7.40 -9.36
N SER A 26 5.37 -7.45 -10.55
CA SER A 26 6.70 -6.90 -10.82
C SER A 26 6.67 -5.89 -11.96
N PRO A 27 7.17 -4.67 -11.75
CA PRO A 27 7.34 -3.68 -12.81
C PRO A 27 8.17 -4.22 -13.96
N GLY A 28 7.75 -3.96 -15.20
CA GLY A 28 8.53 -4.26 -16.40
C GLY A 28 8.58 -5.73 -16.83
N LYS A 29 7.87 -6.63 -16.17
CA LYS A 29 7.69 -7.99 -16.66
C LYS A 29 6.38 -8.07 -17.44
N SER A 30 6.51 -8.05 -18.77
CA SER A 30 5.39 -8.01 -19.72
C SER A 30 4.68 -9.33 -19.92
N SER A 31 5.01 -10.38 -19.24
CA SER A 31 4.36 -11.68 -19.43
C SER A 31 3.85 -12.22 -18.13
N CYS A 32 2.65 -11.89 -17.81
CA CYS A 32 1.91 -12.70 -16.89
C CYS A 32 1.25 -13.83 -17.65
N SER A 33 1.41 -15.06 -17.17
CA SER A 33 0.63 -16.21 -17.63
C SER A 33 -0.89 -15.97 -17.48
N LEU A 34 -1.31 -14.98 -16.69
CA LEU A 34 -2.71 -14.57 -16.59
C LEU A 34 -3.27 -13.93 -17.87
N ARG A 35 -2.43 -13.37 -18.76
CA ARG A 35 -2.87 -12.89 -20.08
C ARG A 35 -3.41 -14.01 -20.97
N ASP A 36 -3.02 -15.23 -20.70
CA ASP A 36 -3.49 -16.41 -21.43
C ASP A 36 -4.85 -16.92 -20.93
N PHE A 37 -5.33 -16.42 -19.79
CA PHE A 37 -6.65 -16.75 -19.27
C PHE A 37 -7.70 -15.82 -19.90
N LYS A 38 -8.40 -16.32 -20.89
CA LYS A 38 -9.52 -15.61 -21.57
C LYS A 38 -10.64 -15.16 -20.63
N GLU A 39 -10.73 -15.76 -19.46
CA GLU A 39 -11.75 -15.49 -18.44
C GLU A 39 -11.44 -14.25 -17.60
N TYR A 40 -10.21 -13.75 -17.63
CA TYR A 40 -9.76 -12.56 -16.89
C TYR A 40 -9.14 -11.58 -17.89
N PRO A 41 -9.92 -10.71 -18.52
CA PRO A 41 -9.36 -9.68 -19.38
C PRO A 41 -8.51 -8.75 -18.51
N ILE A 42 -7.18 -8.87 -18.66
CA ILE A 42 -6.24 -7.98 -18.01
C ILE A 42 -6.28 -6.68 -18.79
N GLN A 43 -6.77 -5.63 -18.14
CA GLN A 43 -6.64 -4.27 -18.64
C GLN A 43 -5.28 -3.74 -18.24
N ASP A 44 -4.62 -3.05 -19.14
CA ASP A 44 -3.47 -2.23 -18.78
C ASP A 44 -4.00 -1.06 -17.94
N PHE A 45 -3.32 -0.76 -16.85
CA PHE A 45 -3.68 0.34 -15.96
C PHE A 45 -2.42 1.01 -15.44
N ASP A 46 -2.57 2.25 -15.02
CA ASP A 46 -1.47 3.06 -14.51
C ASP A 46 -1.37 2.94 -12.99
N TYR A 47 -0.14 2.90 -12.51
CA TYR A 47 0.19 3.12 -11.11
C TYR A 47 0.60 4.56 -10.93
N LYS A 48 -0.08 5.25 -10.04
CA LYS A 48 0.26 6.60 -9.62
C LYS A 48 0.32 6.63 -8.09
N PHE A 49 1.45 7.06 -7.58
CA PHE A 49 1.67 7.25 -6.15
C PHE A 49 1.81 8.74 -5.87
N ASN A 50 1.32 9.17 -4.73
CA ASN A 50 1.30 10.57 -4.31
C ASN A 50 2.67 11.05 -3.81
N SER A 51 2.73 12.32 -3.39
CA SER A 51 3.92 12.97 -2.83
C SER A 51 4.47 12.30 -1.55
N TRP A 52 3.66 11.46 -0.89
CA TRP A 52 4.08 10.68 0.29
C TRP A 52 4.43 9.22 -0.04
N GLY A 53 4.29 8.80 -1.30
CA GLY A 53 4.61 7.45 -1.76
C GLY A 53 3.51 6.42 -1.52
N PHE A 54 2.26 6.85 -1.38
CA PHE A 54 1.09 5.98 -1.29
C PHE A 54 0.28 6.02 -2.59
N ARG A 55 -0.39 4.93 -2.92
CA ARG A 55 -1.27 4.85 -4.10
C ARG A 55 -2.63 5.47 -3.77
N ALA A 56 -2.67 6.78 -3.74
CA ALA A 56 -3.81 7.61 -3.37
C ALA A 56 -3.66 9.01 -3.96
N GLU A 57 -4.68 9.85 -3.82
CA GLU A 57 -4.56 11.30 -4.00
C GLU A 57 -3.60 11.90 -2.96
N ASP A 58 -3.13 13.13 -3.23
CA ASP A 58 -2.22 13.82 -2.30
C ASP A 58 -2.91 14.11 -0.96
N PHE A 59 -2.20 13.79 0.13
CA PHE A 59 -2.76 13.82 1.47
C PHE A 59 -2.78 15.22 2.08
N GLU A 60 -2.03 16.18 1.54
CA GLU A 60 -1.98 17.55 2.01
C GLU A 60 -3.36 18.22 2.03
N GLN A 61 -4.24 17.84 1.10
CA GLN A 61 -5.60 18.37 1.04
C GLN A 61 -6.49 17.91 2.19
N TYR A 62 -6.09 16.89 2.93
CA TYR A 62 -6.86 16.30 4.04
C TYR A 62 -6.28 16.60 5.42
N LEU A 63 -5.24 17.44 5.49
CA LEU A 63 -4.64 17.83 6.77
C LEU A 63 -5.64 18.62 7.62
N GLY A 64 -5.93 18.09 8.81
CA GLY A 64 -6.92 18.67 9.73
C GLY A 64 -8.35 18.24 9.49
N ASP A 65 -8.63 17.50 8.43
CA ASP A 65 -9.94 16.94 8.16
C ASP A 65 -10.13 15.58 8.84
N LYS A 66 -11.40 15.22 9.02
CA LYS A 66 -11.79 13.87 9.43
C LYS A 66 -11.58 12.92 8.29
N VAL A 67 -10.85 11.82 8.55
CA VAL A 67 -10.55 10.82 7.55
C VAL A 67 -10.79 9.41 8.06
N ASN A 68 -11.09 8.50 7.15
CA ASN A 68 -10.90 7.06 7.35
C ASN A 68 -9.55 6.65 6.79
N ILE A 69 -8.93 5.63 7.34
CA ILE A 69 -7.68 5.08 6.83
C ILE A 69 -7.80 3.58 6.56
N CYS A 70 -7.23 3.14 5.44
CA CYS A 70 -7.07 1.75 5.05
C CYS A 70 -5.59 1.38 5.12
N LEU A 71 -5.28 0.36 5.91
CA LEU A 71 -3.93 -0.09 6.19
C LEU A 71 -3.73 -1.54 5.72
N GLY A 72 -2.55 -1.85 5.22
CA GLY A 72 -2.20 -3.20 4.81
C GLY A 72 -1.01 -3.27 3.87
N ASP A 73 -0.86 -4.39 3.21
CA ASP A 73 0.24 -4.69 2.31
C ASP A 73 -0.10 -4.44 0.81
N SER A 74 0.51 -5.20 -0.09
CA SER A 74 0.31 -5.10 -1.54
C SER A 74 -1.14 -5.30 -1.98
N ILE A 75 -1.95 -6.04 -1.20
CA ILE A 75 -3.37 -6.21 -1.47
C ILE A 75 -4.11 -4.88 -1.22
N THR A 76 -3.72 -4.15 -0.18
CA THR A 76 -4.28 -2.82 0.11
C THR A 76 -3.85 -1.78 -0.93
N VAL A 77 -2.60 -1.85 -1.39
CA VAL A 77 -2.12 -1.05 -2.55
C VAL A 77 -2.89 -1.40 -3.82
N ASN A 78 -3.51 -2.56 -3.89
CA ASN A 78 -4.13 -3.15 -5.07
C ASN A 78 -3.11 -3.37 -6.21
N ILE A 79 -1.99 -4.03 -5.86
CA ILE A 79 -1.02 -4.47 -6.87
C ILE A 79 -1.69 -5.51 -7.78
N GLY A 80 -1.60 -5.30 -9.10
CA GLY A 80 -2.22 -6.16 -10.10
C GLY A 80 -3.60 -5.72 -10.55
N GLY A 81 -4.14 -4.60 -10.03
CA GLY A 81 -5.45 -4.07 -10.40
C GLY A 81 -5.53 -2.55 -10.47
N PRO A 82 -6.51 -2.00 -11.20
CA PRO A 82 -6.78 -0.57 -11.24
C PRO A 82 -7.22 -0.05 -9.87
N VAL A 83 -6.89 1.21 -9.54
CA VAL A 83 -7.08 1.76 -8.20
C VAL A 83 -8.55 1.79 -7.77
N GLU A 84 -9.45 2.05 -8.70
CA GLU A 84 -10.90 2.08 -8.47
C GLU A 84 -11.49 0.73 -8.05
N HIS A 85 -10.80 -0.37 -8.34
CA HIS A 85 -11.19 -1.71 -7.93
C HIS A 85 -10.55 -2.15 -6.60
N SER A 86 -9.76 -1.29 -5.96
CA SER A 86 -9.23 -1.59 -4.65
C SER A 86 -10.34 -1.68 -3.61
N TRP A 87 -10.17 -2.53 -2.61
CA TRP A 87 -11.12 -2.59 -1.51
C TRP A 87 -11.24 -1.26 -0.76
N CYS A 88 -10.16 -0.46 -0.74
CA CYS A 88 -10.15 0.89 -0.16
C CYS A 88 -11.07 1.84 -0.95
N SER A 89 -10.98 1.83 -2.29
CA SER A 89 -11.82 2.67 -3.14
C SER A 89 -13.29 2.27 -3.02
N GLN A 90 -13.58 0.96 -3.05
CA GLN A 90 -14.95 0.46 -2.88
C GLN A 90 -15.51 0.78 -1.49
N LEU A 91 -14.68 0.70 -0.46
CA LEU A 91 -15.08 1.06 0.90
C LEU A 91 -15.39 2.56 1.00
N ALA A 92 -14.58 3.41 0.34
CA ALA A 92 -14.77 4.85 0.33
C ALA A 92 -16.15 5.29 -0.19
N GLU A 93 -16.74 4.52 -1.10
CA GLU A 93 -18.09 4.80 -1.64
C GLU A 93 -19.19 4.74 -0.57
N HIS A 94 -18.92 4.12 0.57
CA HIS A 94 -19.89 3.97 1.66
C HIS A 94 -19.78 5.02 2.76
N PHE A 95 -18.83 5.93 2.66
CA PHE A 95 -18.60 6.95 3.67
C PHE A 95 -18.62 8.36 3.07
N ASP A 96 -19.19 9.31 3.82
CA ASP A 96 -19.21 10.72 3.43
C ASP A 96 -17.91 11.47 3.80
N ILE A 97 -16.93 10.77 4.33
CA ILE A 97 -15.61 11.32 4.69
C ILE A 97 -14.51 10.65 3.88
N PRO A 98 -13.42 11.38 3.58
CA PRO A 98 -12.30 10.86 2.80
C PRO A 98 -11.75 9.57 3.39
N THR A 99 -11.46 8.59 2.54
CA THR A 99 -10.87 7.31 2.93
C THR A 99 -9.50 7.17 2.27
N LEU A 100 -8.44 7.24 3.07
CA LEU A 100 -7.05 7.27 2.60
C LEU A 100 -6.49 5.85 2.50
N ASN A 101 -5.91 5.51 1.36
CA ASN A 101 -5.19 4.25 1.18
C ASN A 101 -3.74 4.41 1.65
N LEU A 102 -3.42 3.84 2.78
CA LEU A 102 -2.07 3.79 3.38
C LEU A 102 -1.43 2.40 3.24
N GLY A 103 -1.83 1.65 2.22
CA GLY A 103 -1.22 0.37 1.88
C GLY A 103 0.22 0.51 1.40
N MET A 104 1.06 -0.47 1.73
CA MET A 104 2.47 -0.51 1.36
C MET A 104 2.85 -1.92 0.89
N SER A 105 3.37 -2.03 -0.32
CA SER A 105 3.83 -3.33 -0.83
C SER A 105 4.89 -3.93 0.10
N ALA A 106 4.78 -5.23 0.37
CA ALA A 106 5.67 -5.99 1.23
C ALA A 106 5.64 -5.63 2.74
N ALA A 107 4.75 -4.75 3.18
CA ALA A 107 4.65 -4.38 4.58
C ALA A 107 4.33 -5.58 5.49
N GLY A 108 5.00 -5.66 6.61
CA GLY A 108 4.65 -6.51 7.75
C GLY A 108 3.71 -5.81 8.72
N ASN A 109 3.17 -6.55 9.69
CA ASN A 109 2.23 -5.99 10.66
C ASN A 109 2.84 -4.93 11.59
N ASP A 110 4.14 -4.99 11.80
CA ASP A 110 4.92 -3.98 12.53
C ASP A 110 4.97 -2.64 11.76
N ALA A 111 5.18 -2.67 10.45
CA ALA A 111 5.11 -1.48 9.60
C ALA A 111 3.69 -0.90 9.57
N ILE A 112 2.67 -1.74 9.40
CA ILE A 112 1.25 -1.34 9.45
C ILE A 112 0.93 -0.62 10.74
N LYS A 113 1.39 -1.13 11.89
CA LYS A 113 1.23 -0.49 13.19
C LYS A 113 1.88 0.89 13.27
N LEU A 114 3.10 1.03 12.75
CA LEU A 114 3.81 2.31 12.74
C LEU A 114 3.10 3.35 11.88
N VAL A 115 2.65 2.96 10.70
CA VAL A 115 1.86 3.84 9.82
C VAL A 115 0.56 4.26 10.48
N TYR A 116 -0.15 3.35 11.15
CA TYR A 116 -1.33 3.67 11.95
C TYR A 116 -1.04 4.75 13.00
N SER A 117 -0.01 4.51 13.82
CA SER A 117 0.35 5.45 14.87
C SER A 117 0.66 6.84 14.29
N ARG A 118 1.44 6.87 13.23
CA ARG A 118 1.83 8.14 12.59
C ARG A 118 0.66 8.84 11.89
N ALA A 119 -0.23 8.08 11.27
CA ALA A 119 -1.44 8.64 10.65
C ALA A 119 -2.35 9.31 11.71
N CYS A 120 -2.47 8.73 12.91
CA CYS A 120 -3.23 9.32 14.01
C CYS A 120 -2.60 10.60 14.57
N ASP A 121 -1.28 10.81 14.40
CA ASP A 121 -0.61 12.06 14.79
C ASP A 121 -0.89 13.19 13.77
N ILE A 122 -1.18 12.83 12.52
CA ILE A 122 -1.27 13.75 11.38
C ILE A 122 -2.72 14.11 11.03
N PHE A 123 -3.62 13.13 11.11
CA PHE A 123 -5.02 13.24 10.68
C PHE A 123 -5.99 13.05 11.86
N ASP A 124 -7.19 13.62 11.74
CA ASP A 124 -8.33 13.29 12.63
C ASP A 124 -8.97 11.97 12.16
N VAL A 125 -8.38 10.84 12.56
CA VAL A 125 -8.79 9.49 12.11
C VAL A 125 -10.09 9.08 12.78
N GLN A 126 -11.14 8.89 11.98
CA GLN A 126 -12.47 8.48 12.46
C GLN A 126 -12.62 6.95 12.48
N ASN A 127 -12.21 6.28 11.42
CA ASN A 127 -12.26 4.83 11.33
C ASN A 127 -10.94 4.30 10.73
N THR A 128 -10.54 3.13 11.22
CA THR A 128 -9.36 2.42 10.72
C THR A 128 -9.75 1.04 10.25
N PHE A 129 -9.43 0.74 9.00
CA PHE A 129 -9.65 -0.56 8.38
C PHE A 129 -8.30 -1.20 8.12
N VAL A 130 -8.07 -2.39 8.63
CA VAL A 130 -6.77 -3.05 8.58
C VAL A 130 -6.89 -4.40 7.90
N MET A 131 -6.10 -4.58 6.85
CA MET A 131 -5.80 -5.89 6.31
C MET A 131 -4.45 -6.34 6.84
N TYR A 132 -4.46 -7.31 7.74
CA TYR A 132 -3.22 -7.85 8.31
C TYR A 132 -2.41 -8.61 7.26
N SER A 133 -1.11 -8.38 7.28
CA SER A 133 -0.13 -9.02 6.42
C SER A 133 0.38 -10.33 7.02
N TYR A 134 1.21 -11.03 6.26
CA TYR A 134 1.85 -12.28 6.67
C TYR A 134 2.76 -12.08 7.89
N LEU A 135 2.75 -13.06 8.82
CA LEU A 135 3.48 -12.97 10.09
C LEU A 135 5.00 -12.95 9.94
N HIS A 136 5.53 -13.52 8.86
CA HIS A 136 6.97 -13.54 8.58
C HIS A 136 7.51 -12.22 8.00
N ARG A 137 6.65 -11.31 7.56
CA ARG A 137 7.07 -10.00 7.07
C ARG A 137 7.39 -9.08 8.24
N ARG A 138 8.52 -8.41 8.17
CA ARG A 138 9.03 -7.57 9.25
C ARG A 138 9.56 -6.23 8.71
N LEU A 139 9.55 -5.23 9.58
CA LEU A 139 10.24 -3.95 9.35
C LEU A 139 11.53 -3.94 10.19
N ILE A 140 12.69 -3.95 9.54
CA ILE A 140 13.98 -3.93 10.22
C ILE A 140 14.77 -2.72 9.71
N ASN A 141 15.15 -1.80 10.60
CA ASN A 141 15.88 -0.58 10.26
C ASN A 141 15.24 0.25 9.12
N GLY A 142 13.90 0.29 9.07
CA GLY A 142 13.16 0.98 8.01
C GLY A 142 12.99 0.21 6.70
N GLU A 143 13.55 -0.99 6.58
CA GLU A 143 13.43 -1.83 5.39
C GLU A 143 12.40 -2.94 5.57
N PHE A 144 11.61 -3.20 4.54
CA PHE A 144 10.66 -4.31 4.53
C PHE A 144 11.35 -5.61 4.16
N ILE A 145 11.35 -6.53 5.09
CA ILE A 145 11.89 -7.89 4.93
C ILE A 145 10.72 -8.83 4.68
N CYS A 146 10.70 -9.44 3.49
CA CYS A 146 9.63 -10.35 3.08
C CYS A 146 9.99 -11.83 3.26
N ASP A 147 11.28 -12.16 3.18
CA ASP A 147 11.78 -13.51 3.27
C ASP A 147 12.62 -13.65 4.54
N ILE A 148 12.12 -14.41 5.47
CA ILE A 148 13.00 -15.06 6.44
C ILE A 148 13.51 -16.29 5.70
N HIS A 149 14.61 -16.16 4.98
CA HIS A 149 15.32 -17.33 4.50
C HIS A 149 15.68 -18.18 5.72
N GLU A 150 15.23 -19.41 5.71
CA GLU A 150 15.55 -20.43 6.72
C GLU A 150 17.03 -20.87 6.62
N ASP A 151 17.94 -19.96 6.29
CA ASP A 151 19.40 -20.22 6.32
C ASP A 151 19.98 -20.08 7.73
N ASN A 152 19.14 -20.18 8.76
CA ASN A 152 19.60 -20.31 10.12
C ASN A 152 19.38 -21.74 10.62
N GLU A 153 20.30 -22.61 10.27
CA GLU A 153 20.53 -23.89 10.97
C GLU A 153 21.01 -23.68 12.43
N ASN A 154 20.55 -22.64 13.11
CA ASN A 154 20.90 -22.39 14.51
C ASN A 154 19.70 -21.77 15.26
N PHE A 155 18.77 -22.62 15.63
CA PHE A 155 17.92 -22.49 16.79
C PHE A 155 18.11 -23.68 17.70
#